data_b95182635de018692ce692d4ba166460
#
_entry.id   b95182635de018692ce692d4ba166460
#
_cell.length_a   1.000
_cell.length_b   1.000
_cell.length_c   1.000
_cell.angle_alpha   90.00
_cell.angle_beta   90.00
_cell.angle_gamma   90.00
#
_symmetry.space_group_name_H-M   'P 1'
#
loop_
_entity.id
_entity.type
_entity.pdbx_description
1 polymer ?
#
loop_
_entity_poly.entity_id
_entity_poly.type
_entity_poly.pdbx_seq_one_letter_code
_entity_poly.pdbx_strand_id
1 'polypeptide(L)'
;MPLSRRIQRALPNVLSIGLTVLVLVILFGPVLLLALFSFNDSTVISLPWEGFTTRWYSEALNDNGAMTAIGNSMFVAAIVTVASLVLGTLASWGLTRIPFRGRPLVAGVHGAVLVVPWLIIGVSGLIFFSQIEMALSLQTIILMHIVVTFPLVVAVVSAGLIRFDPSLEEAAIDMGASQAQMMRYIVLPQIAPSLAAAGIFAFAWSFNNFEISFFTGGFEQTFPVWVYGVLRHSSNLPVVNAASTVIALAQVLLVFGLWYGMRLMTKRRGGTDRDAAELVTGAVR
;
A
#
# COMPACT_ATOMS: atom_id res chain seq x y z
N MET A 1 15.92 -12.37 -47.05
CA MET A 1 15.95 -11.15 -46.22
C MET A 1 17.34 -11.05 -45.61
N PRO A 2 18.10 -9.95 -45.81
CA PRO A 2 19.46 -9.83 -45.30
C PRO A 2 19.44 -9.83 -43.74
N LEU A 3 20.43 -10.54 -43.16
CA LEU A 3 20.63 -10.69 -41.70
C LEU A 3 20.60 -9.35 -40.94
N SER A 4 21.05 -8.26 -41.59
CA SER A 4 21.05 -6.90 -41.04
C SER A 4 19.69 -6.38 -40.62
N ARG A 5 18.60 -6.68 -41.36
CA ARG A 5 17.26 -6.25 -41.02
C ARG A 5 16.61 -7.04 -39.86
N ARG A 6 17.03 -8.30 -39.65
CA ARG A 6 16.62 -9.09 -38.50
C ARG A 6 17.26 -8.58 -37.20
N ILE A 7 18.57 -8.26 -37.29
CA ILE A 7 19.32 -7.70 -36.15
C ILE A 7 18.78 -6.31 -35.77
N GLN A 8 18.50 -5.44 -36.73
CA GLN A 8 17.94 -4.09 -36.47
C GLN A 8 16.54 -4.11 -35.85
N ARG A 9 15.73 -5.16 -36.08
CA ARG A 9 14.41 -5.32 -35.41
C ARG A 9 14.50 -6.03 -34.06
N ALA A 10 15.50 -6.88 -33.86
CA ALA A 10 15.69 -7.60 -32.61
C ALA A 10 16.43 -6.77 -31.55
N LEU A 11 17.32 -5.87 -31.95
CA LEU A 11 18.16 -5.07 -31.07
C LEU A 11 17.39 -4.23 -30.05
N PRO A 12 16.34 -3.45 -30.43
CA PRO A 12 15.55 -2.69 -29.46
C PRO A 12 14.81 -3.59 -28.46
N ASN A 13 14.33 -4.77 -28.88
CA ASN A 13 13.67 -5.70 -27.99
C ASN A 13 14.65 -6.34 -27.00
N VAL A 14 15.85 -6.72 -27.45
CA VAL A 14 16.89 -7.29 -26.58
C VAL A 14 17.38 -6.26 -25.58
N LEU A 15 17.59 -5.01 -26.02
CA LEU A 15 17.96 -3.90 -25.14
C LEU A 15 16.88 -3.59 -24.11
N SER A 16 15.61 -3.55 -24.53
CA SER A 16 14.48 -3.33 -23.65
C SER A 16 14.33 -4.45 -22.61
N ILE A 17 14.43 -5.73 -23.02
CA ILE A 17 14.40 -6.87 -22.10
C ILE A 17 15.59 -6.81 -21.14
N GLY A 18 16.80 -6.57 -21.65
CA GLY A 18 18.01 -6.45 -20.82
C GLY A 18 17.89 -5.35 -19.76
N LEU A 19 17.40 -4.18 -20.17
CA LEU A 19 17.17 -3.06 -19.25
C LEU A 19 16.08 -3.40 -18.21
N THR A 20 14.99 -4.03 -18.64
CA THR A 20 13.93 -4.47 -17.72
C THR A 20 14.44 -5.46 -16.68
N VAL A 21 15.20 -6.48 -17.11
CA VAL A 21 15.83 -7.46 -16.21
C VAL A 21 16.79 -6.78 -15.25
N LEU A 22 17.63 -5.86 -15.74
CA LEU A 22 18.56 -5.10 -14.89
C LEU A 22 17.80 -4.31 -13.81
N VAL A 23 16.74 -3.60 -14.18
CA VAL A 23 15.91 -2.84 -13.26
C VAL A 23 15.27 -3.77 -12.22
N LEU A 24 14.73 -4.92 -12.64
CA LEU A 24 14.14 -5.90 -11.72
C LEU A 24 15.18 -6.47 -10.75
N VAL A 25 16.40 -6.77 -11.23
CA VAL A 25 17.49 -7.25 -10.36
C VAL A 25 17.90 -6.19 -9.34
N ILE A 26 18.00 -4.93 -9.74
CA ILE A 26 18.34 -3.83 -8.82
C ILE A 26 17.24 -3.61 -7.79
N LEU A 27 15.97 -3.69 -8.18
CA LEU A 27 14.83 -3.45 -7.28
C LEU A 27 14.58 -4.62 -6.32
N PHE A 28 14.60 -5.85 -6.84
CA PHE A 28 14.27 -7.03 -6.04
C PHE A 28 15.49 -7.71 -5.44
N GLY A 29 16.69 -7.46 -5.98
CA GLY A 29 17.94 -8.07 -5.51
C GLY A 29 18.15 -7.91 -4.00
N PRO A 30 18.07 -6.72 -3.41
CA PRO A 30 18.22 -6.52 -1.97
C PRO A 30 17.20 -7.33 -1.14
N VAL A 31 15.95 -7.40 -1.59
CA VAL A 31 14.88 -8.16 -0.91
C VAL A 31 15.16 -9.67 -1.01
N LEU A 32 15.60 -10.14 -2.15
CA LEU A 32 15.99 -11.55 -2.34
C LEU A 32 17.23 -11.91 -1.50
N LEU A 33 18.20 -11.00 -1.40
CA LEU A 33 19.38 -11.22 -0.53
C LEU A 33 18.97 -11.27 0.94
N LEU A 34 18.08 -10.39 1.40
CA LEU A 34 17.53 -10.42 2.76
C LEU A 34 16.85 -11.78 3.02
N ALA A 35 16.00 -12.25 2.09
CA ALA A 35 15.36 -13.55 2.19
C ALA A 35 16.37 -14.69 2.14
N LEU A 36 17.39 -14.61 1.31
CA LEU A 36 18.46 -15.62 1.24
C LEU A 36 19.23 -15.71 2.57
N PHE A 37 19.71 -14.57 3.09
CA PHE A 37 20.46 -14.53 4.34
C PHE A 37 19.63 -14.90 5.59
N SER A 38 18.29 -14.88 5.51
CA SER A 38 17.44 -15.39 6.58
C SER A 38 17.56 -16.89 6.81
N PHE A 39 18.14 -17.63 5.86
CA PHE A 39 18.43 -19.06 5.97
C PHE A 39 19.90 -19.37 6.29
N ASN A 40 20.77 -18.36 6.35
CA ASN A 40 22.18 -18.58 6.71
C ASN A 40 22.33 -18.78 8.22
N ASP A 41 23.04 -19.84 8.64
CA ASP A 41 23.30 -20.14 10.05
C ASP A 41 24.46 -19.31 10.63
N SER A 42 24.37 -17.99 10.42
CA SER A 42 25.34 -17.01 10.91
C SER A 42 24.60 -15.83 11.54
N THR A 43 25.17 -15.27 12.59
CA THR A 43 24.66 -14.05 13.23
C THR A 43 25.05 -12.78 12.47
N VAL A 44 25.97 -12.90 11.50
CA VAL A 44 26.47 -11.80 10.68
C VAL A 44 26.06 -12.02 9.25
N ILE A 45 25.59 -10.96 8.60
CA ILE A 45 25.30 -10.98 7.16
C ILE A 45 26.62 -10.88 6.38
N SER A 46 27.26 -12.00 6.19
CA SER A 46 28.55 -12.07 5.50
C SER A 46 28.73 -13.38 4.72
N LEU A 47 29.68 -13.38 3.80
CA LEU A 47 30.17 -14.57 3.15
C LEU A 47 31.51 -14.98 3.80
N PRO A 48 31.85 -16.27 3.85
CA PRO A 48 31.17 -17.41 3.19
C PRO A 48 29.89 -17.85 3.90
N TRP A 49 29.01 -18.60 3.21
CA TRP A 49 27.82 -19.24 3.75
C TRP A 49 28.20 -20.28 4.79
N GLU A 50 27.68 -20.16 6.02
CA GLU A 50 28.06 -21.01 7.15
C GLU A 50 27.21 -22.29 7.28
N GLY A 51 25.96 -22.25 6.76
CA GLY A 51 25.06 -23.40 6.80
C GLY A 51 23.62 -22.98 6.52
N PHE A 52 22.73 -23.97 6.33
CA PHE A 52 21.30 -23.73 6.17
C PHE A 52 20.57 -23.94 7.48
N THR A 53 19.78 -22.95 7.90
CA THR A 53 18.96 -23.03 9.11
C THR A 53 17.61 -22.36 8.92
N THR A 54 16.59 -22.78 9.67
CA THR A 54 15.29 -22.14 9.82
C THR A 54 15.06 -21.62 11.24
N ARG A 55 16.08 -21.71 12.12
CA ARG A 55 15.96 -21.33 13.54
C ARG A 55 15.54 -19.87 13.73
N TRP A 56 16.00 -18.97 12.85
CA TRP A 56 15.68 -17.54 12.93
C TRP A 56 14.19 -17.24 12.78
N TYR A 57 13.47 -18.07 12.03
CA TYR A 57 12.02 -17.99 11.92
C TYR A 57 11.32 -18.36 13.23
N SER A 58 11.81 -19.42 13.90
CA SER A 58 11.31 -19.79 15.21
C SER A 58 11.64 -18.73 16.27
N GLU A 59 12.84 -18.18 16.24
CA GLU A 59 13.24 -17.09 17.13
C GLU A 59 12.39 -15.83 16.88
N ALA A 60 12.16 -15.45 15.64
CA ALA A 60 11.30 -14.29 15.29
C ALA A 60 9.86 -14.46 15.80
N LEU A 61 9.29 -15.67 15.67
CA LEU A 61 7.94 -15.97 16.16
C LEU A 61 7.84 -16.01 17.69
N ASN A 62 8.93 -16.26 18.38
CA ASN A 62 9.01 -16.26 19.85
C ASN A 62 9.52 -14.95 20.43
N ASP A 63 9.90 -13.98 19.59
CA ASP A 63 10.28 -12.63 20.02
C ASP A 63 9.02 -11.82 20.31
N ASN A 64 8.76 -11.58 21.60
CA ASN A 64 7.60 -10.82 22.04
C ASN A 64 7.59 -9.38 21.49
N GLY A 65 8.76 -8.76 21.31
CA GLY A 65 8.89 -7.42 20.74
C GLY A 65 8.47 -7.40 19.27
N ALA A 66 8.97 -8.37 18.48
CA ALA A 66 8.59 -8.53 17.08
C ALA A 66 7.08 -8.77 16.92
N MET A 67 6.52 -9.72 17.69
CA MET A 67 5.12 -10.08 17.62
C MET A 67 4.20 -8.94 18.02
N THR A 68 4.54 -8.19 19.08
CA THR A 68 3.81 -6.99 19.49
C THR A 68 3.88 -5.92 18.41
N ALA A 69 5.05 -5.66 17.85
CA ALA A 69 5.25 -4.65 16.82
C ALA A 69 4.50 -4.99 15.51
N ILE A 70 4.48 -6.28 15.12
CA ILE A 70 3.67 -6.77 13.98
C ILE A 70 2.18 -6.56 14.28
N GLY A 71 1.72 -6.94 15.48
CA GLY A 71 0.34 -6.73 15.92
C GLY A 71 -0.07 -5.26 15.89
N ASN A 72 0.79 -4.37 16.39
CA ASN A 72 0.56 -2.92 16.36
C ASN A 72 0.47 -2.40 14.93
N SER A 73 1.40 -2.79 14.03
CA SER A 73 1.33 -2.41 12.62
C SER A 73 0.04 -2.88 11.94
N MET A 74 -0.36 -4.13 12.21
CA MET A 74 -1.60 -4.71 11.68
C MET A 74 -2.84 -3.93 12.14
N PHE A 75 -2.91 -3.65 13.44
CA PHE A 75 -4.00 -2.90 14.07
C PHE A 75 -4.10 -1.47 13.51
N VAL A 76 -2.97 -0.75 13.50
CA VAL A 76 -2.90 0.60 12.93
C VAL A 76 -3.30 0.60 11.46
N ALA A 77 -2.70 -0.27 10.65
CA ALA A 77 -2.97 -0.33 9.21
C ALA A 77 -4.43 -0.69 8.91
N ALA A 78 -5.04 -1.59 9.68
CA ALA A 78 -6.44 -1.95 9.51
C ALA A 78 -7.38 -0.77 9.78
N ILE A 79 -7.20 -0.07 10.91
CA ILE A 79 -8.04 1.09 11.27
C ILE A 79 -7.84 2.22 10.27
N VAL A 80 -6.60 2.54 9.93
CA VAL A 80 -6.25 3.59 8.96
C VAL A 80 -6.87 3.29 7.60
N THR A 81 -6.80 2.05 7.14
CA THR A 81 -7.38 1.64 5.86
C THR A 81 -8.90 1.84 5.85
N VAL A 82 -9.60 1.35 6.87
CA VAL A 82 -11.06 1.48 6.95
C VAL A 82 -11.47 2.95 7.04
N ALA A 83 -10.83 3.71 7.92
CA ALA A 83 -11.13 5.14 8.08
C ALA A 83 -10.86 5.92 6.79
N SER A 84 -9.70 5.71 6.16
CA SER A 84 -9.34 6.39 4.92
C SER A 84 -10.24 5.98 3.75
N LEU A 85 -10.66 4.72 3.66
CA LEU A 85 -11.62 4.27 2.63
C LEU A 85 -12.97 4.95 2.80
N VAL A 86 -13.50 5.00 4.02
CA VAL A 86 -14.80 5.64 4.28
C VAL A 86 -14.71 7.14 3.99
N LEU A 87 -13.79 7.84 4.63
CA LEU A 87 -13.64 9.28 4.47
C LEU A 87 -13.24 9.67 3.04
N GLY A 88 -12.29 8.93 2.46
CA GLY A 88 -11.78 9.17 1.11
C GLY A 88 -12.84 8.92 0.03
N THR A 89 -13.69 7.90 0.19
CA THR A 89 -14.79 7.64 -0.74
C THR A 89 -15.84 8.76 -0.69
N LEU A 90 -16.21 9.22 0.52
CA LEU A 90 -17.12 10.35 0.69
C LEU A 90 -16.56 11.64 0.08
N ALA A 91 -15.29 11.93 0.33
CA ALA A 91 -14.62 13.09 -0.23
C ALA A 91 -14.50 13.01 -1.76
N SER A 92 -14.15 11.82 -2.29
CA SER A 92 -14.09 11.56 -3.74
C SER A 92 -15.45 11.78 -4.41
N TRP A 93 -16.53 11.30 -3.77
CA TRP A 93 -17.89 11.54 -4.23
C TRP A 93 -18.20 13.03 -4.28
N GLY A 94 -17.97 13.76 -3.19
CA GLY A 94 -18.17 15.21 -3.12
C GLY A 94 -17.36 15.96 -4.19
N LEU A 95 -16.09 15.59 -4.36
CA LEU A 95 -15.20 16.22 -5.33
C LEU A 95 -15.55 15.88 -6.80
N THR A 96 -16.18 14.75 -7.09
CA THR A 96 -16.47 14.36 -8.48
C THR A 96 -17.89 14.68 -8.91
N ARG A 97 -18.87 14.65 -8.00
CA ARG A 97 -20.30 14.78 -8.31
C ARG A 97 -20.93 16.10 -7.89
N ILE A 98 -20.39 16.76 -6.85
CA ILE A 98 -20.99 17.99 -6.33
C ILE A 98 -20.22 19.21 -6.87
N PRO A 99 -20.87 20.09 -7.66
CA PRO A 99 -20.27 21.36 -8.06
C PRO A 99 -20.29 22.35 -6.89
N PHE A 100 -19.13 22.79 -6.42
CA PHE A 100 -19.03 23.82 -5.39
C PHE A 100 -17.87 24.79 -5.66
N ARG A 101 -18.00 26.02 -5.12
CA ARG A 101 -16.92 27.01 -5.19
C ARG A 101 -15.76 26.55 -4.30
N GLY A 102 -14.52 26.58 -4.81
CA GLY A 102 -13.33 26.12 -4.08
C GLY A 102 -12.94 24.66 -4.31
N ARG A 103 -13.67 23.89 -5.14
CA ARG A 103 -13.31 22.53 -5.53
C ARG A 103 -11.83 22.39 -5.97
N PRO A 104 -11.26 23.29 -6.82
CA PRO A 104 -9.85 23.21 -7.20
C PRO A 104 -8.90 23.41 -6.01
N LEU A 105 -9.25 24.27 -5.06
CA LEU A 105 -8.46 24.49 -3.85
C LEU A 105 -8.44 23.23 -2.97
N VAL A 106 -9.60 22.63 -2.72
CA VAL A 106 -9.71 21.38 -1.94
C VAL A 106 -8.92 20.26 -2.61
N ALA A 107 -9.06 20.08 -3.93
CA ALA A 107 -8.28 19.09 -4.68
C ALA A 107 -6.77 19.39 -4.61
N GLY A 108 -6.36 20.65 -4.69
CA GLY A 108 -4.98 21.09 -4.55
C GLY A 108 -4.39 20.79 -3.17
N VAL A 109 -5.15 21.04 -2.10
CA VAL A 109 -4.71 20.72 -0.71
C VAL A 109 -4.49 19.22 -0.54
N HIS A 110 -5.39 18.37 -1.06
CA HIS A 110 -5.21 16.91 -1.02
C HIS A 110 -3.94 16.49 -1.77
N GLY A 111 -3.69 17.06 -2.95
CA GLY A 111 -2.48 16.80 -3.72
C GLY A 111 -1.21 17.27 -3.01
N ALA A 112 -1.27 18.42 -2.33
CA ALA A 112 -0.12 18.98 -1.63
C ALA A 112 0.39 18.07 -0.50
N VAL A 113 -0.51 17.42 0.25
CA VAL A 113 -0.12 16.48 1.33
C VAL A 113 0.73 15.33 0.79
N LEU A 114 0.47 14.86 -0.43
CA LEU A 114 1.22 13.74 -1.04
C LEU A 114 2.65 14.13 -1.47
N VAL A 115 2.94 15.43 -1.57
CA VAL A 115 4.26 15.96 -1.97
C VAL A 115 5.11 16.29 -0.75
N VAL A 116 4.51 16.51 0.42
CA VAL A 116 5.25 16.82 1.66
C VAL A 116 6.06 15.59 2.10
N PRO A 117 7.38 15.72 2.38
CA PRO A 117 8.18 14.63 2.91
C PRO A 117 7.59 14.08 4.22
N TRP A 118 7.44 12.78 4.31
CA TRP A 118 6.78 12.11 5.45
C TRP A 118 7.49 12.36 6.79
N LEU A 119 8.80 12.50 6.77
CA LEU A 119 9.57 12.88 7.93
C LEU A 119 9.11 14.24 8.51
N ILE A 120 8.84 15.23 7.63
CA ILE A 120 8.34 16.54 8.05
C ILE A 120 6.95 16.40 8.67
N ILE A 121 6.09 15.56 8.08
CA ILE A 121 4.75 15.27 8.61
C ILE A 121 4.86 14.60 9.98
N GLY A 122 5.76 13.62 10.14
CA GLY A 122 6.00 12.96 11.43
C GLY A 122 6.48 13.90 12.52
N VAL A 123 7.47 14.74 12.21
CA VAL A 123 7.99 15.76 13.16
C VAL A 123 6.92 16.79 13.48
N SER A 124 6.16 17.25 12.49
CA SER A 124 5.05 18.19 12.72
C SER A 124 3.97 17.58 13.62
N GLY A 125 3.66 16.28 13.44
CA GLY A 125 2.76 15.55 14.30
C GLY A 125 3.26 15.47 15.74
N LEU A 126 4.54 15.16 15.95
CA LEU A 126 5.17 15.17 17.28
C LEU A 126 5.00 16.52 17.96
N ILE A 127 5.32 17.62 17.26
CA ILE A 127 5.19 18.98 17.79
C ILE A 127 3.73 19.29 18.11
N PHE A 128 2.81 18.98 17.20
CA PHE A 128 1.39 19.22 17.38
C PHE A 128 0.82 18.50 18.60
N PHE A 129 1.09 17.20 18.76
CA PHE A 129 0.60 16.43 19.90
C PHE A 129 1.23 16.88 21.22
N SER A 130 2.51 17.28 21.18
CA SER A 130 3.18 17.86 22.36
C SER A 130 2.53 19.18 22.79
N GLN A 131 2.14 20.05 21.84
CA GLN A 131 1.51 21.34 22.17
C GLN A 131 0.10 21.20 22.76
N ILE A 132 -0.64 20.15 22.38
CA ILE A 132 -1.98 19.86 22.91
C ILE A 132 -1.93 18.88 24.10
N GLU A 133 -0.72 18.58 24.61
CA GLU A 133 -0.47 17.68 25.75
C GLU A 133 -1.06 16.27 25.57
N MET A 134 -1.18 15.82 24.30
CA MET A 134 -1.66 14.46 23.96
C MET A 134 -0.48 13.48 24.00
N ALA A 135 -0.61 12.45 24.86
CA ALA A 135 0.41 11.41 24.95
C ALA A 135 0.55 10.65 23.61
N LEU A 136 1.80 10.45 23.18
CA LEU A 136 2.11 9.70 21.98
C LEU A 136 1.78 8.21 22.19
N SER A 137 1.12 7.59 21.20
CA SER A 137 0.59 6.22 21.28
C SER A 137 0.21 5.69 19.91
N LEU A 138 -0.36 4.48 19.82
CA LEU A 138 -0.93 3.96 18.58
C LEU A 138 -2.05 4.88 18.02
N GLN A 139 -2.77 5.60 18.88
CA GLN A 139 -3.82 6.53 18.44
C GLN A 139 -3.24 7.71 17.65
N THR A 140 -2.14 8.28 18.12
CA THR A 140 -1.46 9.39 17.42
C THR A 140 -0.84 8.92 16.11
N ILE A 141 -0.32 7.69 16.04
CA ILE A 141 0.10 7.07 14.76
C ILE A 141 -1.10 6.96 13.81
N ILE A 142 -2.23 6.41 14.28
CA ILE A 142 -3.44 6.24 13.46
C ILE A 142 -3.91 7.58 12.90
N LEU A 143 -4.00 8.62 13.72
CA LEU A 143 -4.43 9.95 13.28
C LEU A 143 -3.52 10.50 12.19
N MET A 144 -2.21 10.44 12.37
CA MET A 144 -1.25 10.96 11.40
C MET A 144 -1.18 10.11 10.13
N HIS A 145 -1.35 8.78 10.23
CA HIS A 145 -1.44 7.93 9.05
C HIS A 145 -2.69 8.22 8.22
N ILE A 146 -3.84 8.49 8.85
CA ILE A 146 -5.06 8.91 8.14
C ILE A 146 -4.82 10.21 7.37
N VAL A 147 -4.13 11.19 7.95
CA VAL A 147 -3.82 12.47 7.28
C VAL A 147 -3.14 12.26 5.93
N VAL A 148 -2.29 11.26 5.79
CA VAL A 148 -1.54 10.99 4.55
C VAL A 148 -2.24 9.97 3.66
N THR A 149 -2.85 8.93 4.23
CA THR A 149 -3.53 7.90 3.43
C THR A 149 -4.88 8.38 2.88
N PHE A 150 -5.57 9.27 3.57
CA PHE A 150 -6.84 9.84 3.11
C PHE A 150 -6.71 10.51 1.72
N PRO A 151 -5.75 11.44 1.46
CA PRO A 151 -5.54 12.00 0.13
C PRO A 151 -5.21 10.96 -0.95
N LEU A 152 -4.45 9.92 -0.60
CA LEU A 152 -4.14 8.81 -1.50
C LEU A 152 -5.41 8.07 -1.93
N VAL A 153 -6.28 7.74 -0.98
CA VAL A 153 -7.56 7.10 -1.25
C VAL A 153 -8.46 8.01 -2.10
N VAL A 154 -8.52 9.31 -1.79
CA VAL A 154 -9.25 10.29 -2.60
C VAL A 154 -8.79 10.27 -4.04
N ALA A 155 -7.48 10.26 -4.30
CA ALA A 155 -6.93 10.24 -5.65
C ALA A 155 -7.36 8.98 -6.43
N VAL A 156 -7.19 7.79 -5.82
CA VAL A 156 -7.49 6.51 -6.46
C VAL A 156 -9.00 6.33 -6.70
N VAL A 157 -9.83 6.65 -5.70
CA VAL A 157 -11.28 6.50 -5.79
C VAL A 157 -11.90 7.53 -6.74
N SER A 158 -11.40 8.78 -6.73
CA SER A 158 -11.84 9.81 -7.69
C SER A 158 -11.56 9.40 -9.14
N ALA A 159 -10.40 8.80 -9.41
CA ALA A 159 -10.10 8.27 -10.74
C ALA A 159 -11.06 7.13 -11.16
N GLY A 160 -11.52 6.32 -10.22
CA GLY A 160 -12.57 5.33 -10.46
C GLY A 160 -13.93 5.96 -10.77
N LEU A 161 -14.33 6.96 -9.97
CA LEU A 161 -15.60 7.69 -10.14
C LEU A 161 -15.66 8.50 -11.44
N ILE A 162 -14.54 9.06 -11.89
CA ILE A 162 -14.47 9.80 -13.16
C ILE A 162 -14.70 8.89 -14.37
N ARG A 163 -14.24 7.63 -14.29
CA ARG A 163 -14.46 6.64 -15.35
C ARG A 163 -15.85 6.02 -15.35
N PHE A 164 -16.56 6.13 -14.24
CA PHE A 164 -17.92 5.62 -14.09
C PHE A 164 -18.93 6.54 -14.80
N ASP A 165 -19.82 5.94 -15.64
CA ASP A 165 -20.82 6.66 -16.40
C ASP A 165 -21.92 7.26 -15.48
N PRO A 166 -22.03 8.58 -15.38
CA PRO A 166 -23.03 9.23 -14.52
C PRO A 166 -24.49 8.93 -14.93
N SER A 167 -24.74 8.54 -16.18
CA SER A 167 -26.08 8.22 -16.67
C SER A 167 -26.75 7.07 -15.92
N LEU A 168 -25.94 6.16 -15.37
CA LEU A 168 -26.45 5.05 -14.54
C LEU A 168 -26.97 5.56 -13.17
N GLU A 169 -26.41 6.65 -12.67
CA GLU A 169 -26.86 7.30 -11.44
C GLU A 169 -28.19 8.01 -11.69
N GLU A 170 -28.27 8.76 -12.81
CA GLU A 170 -29.49 9.47 -13.22
C GLU A 170 -30.63 8.49 -13.50
N ALA A 171 -30.38 7.42 -14.25
CA ALA A 171 -31.38 6.38 -14.52
C ALA A 171 -31.90 5.70 -13.24
N ALA A 172 -31.05 5.50 -12.25
CA ALA A 172 -31.48 4.93 -10.96
C ALA A 172 -32.40 5.87 -10.18
N ILE A 173 -32.08 7.17 -10.18
CA ILE A 173 -32.91 8.19 -9.53
C ILE A 173 -34.26 8.31 -10.24
N ASP A 174 -34.26 8.31 -11.59
CA ASP A 174 -35.49 8.36 -12.39
C ASP A 174 -36.41 7.15 -12.15
N MET A 175 -35.81 5.98 -11.84
CA MET A 175 -36.57 4.79 -11.40
C MET A 175 -37.02 4.84 -9.94
N GLY A 176 -36.78 5.93 -9.21
CA GLY A 176 -37.21 6.12 -7.82
C GLY A 176 -36.25 5.58 -6.76
N ALA A 177 -35.01 5.24 -7.14
CA ALA A 177 -34.03 4.83 -6.14
C ALA A 177 -33.62 5.99 -5.22
N SER A 178 -33.55 5.74 -3.93
CA SER A 178 -32.95 6.72 -3.00
C SER A 178 -31.44 6.82 -3.22
N GLN A 179 -30.84 7.93 -2.78
CA GLN A 179 -29.38 8.16 -2.84
C GLN A 179 -28.59 7.00 -2.21
N ALA A 180 -29.05 6.46 -1.09
CA ALA A 180 -28.41 5.33 -0.42
C ALA A 180 -28.52 4.03 -1.23
N GLN A 181 -29.66 3.81 -1.89
CA GLN A 181 -29.85 2.65 -2.79
C GLN A 181 -28.97 2.76 -4.03
N MET A 182 -28.95 3.93 -4.68
CA MET A 182 -28.06 4.20 -5.81
C MET A 182 -26.61 3.97 -5.44
N MET A 183 -26.12 4.54 -4.32
CA MET A 183 -24.76 4.35 -3.84
C MET A 183 -24.45 2.87 -3.61
N ARG A 184 -25.32 2.16 -2.86
CA ARG A 184 -25.06 0.76 -2.45
C ARG A 184 -25.15 -0.25 -3.60
N TYR A 185 -26.10 -0.06 -4.52
CA TYR A 185 -26.40 -1.09 -5.51
C TYR A 185 -25.81 -0.78 -6.89
N ILE A 186 -25.45 0.47 -7.17
CA ILE A 186 -24.93 0.90 -8.46
C ILE A 186 -23.49 1.40 -8.35
N VAL A 187 -23.24 2.45 -7.57
CA VAL A 187 -21.94 3.12 -7.55
C VAL A 187 -20.87 2.25 -6.88
N LEU A 188 -21.08 1.85 -5.63
CA LEU A 188 -20.08 1.06 -4.87
C LEU A 188 -19.68 -0.24 -5.59
N PRO A 189 -20.59 -1.03 -6.19
CA PRO A 189 -20.20 -2.21 -6.95
C PRO A 189 -19.38 -1.91 -8.20
N GLN A 190 -19.59 -0.78 -8.84
CA GLN A 190 -18.84 -0.38 -10.03
C GLN A 190 -17.44 0.13 -9.71
N ILE A 191 -17.28 0.89 -8.62
CA ILE A 191 -15.98 1.38 -8.17
C ILE A 191 -15.27 0.41 -7.21
N ALA A 192 -15.83 -0.79 -6.96
CA ALA A 192 -15.24 -1.78 -6.06
C ALA A 192 -13.77 -2.12 -6.39
N PRO A 193 -13.34 -2.22 -7.67
CA PRO A 193 -11.92 -2.42 -7.99
C PRO A 193 -11.05 -1.25 -7.53
N SER A 194 -11.52 -0.01 -7.68
CA SER A 194 -10.80 1.19 -7.22
C SER A 194 -10.74 1.25 -5.70
N LEU A 195 -11.82 0.85 -5.01
CA LEU A 195 -11.85 0.75 -3.55
C LEU A 195 -10.87 -0.31 -3.05
N ALA A 196 -10.84 -1.47 -3.69
CA ALA A 196 -9.90 -2.54 -3.33
C ALA A 196 -8.45 -2.11 -3.55
N ALA A 197 -8.13 -1.47 -4.68
CA ALA A 197 -6.81 -0.93 -4.94
C ALA A 197 -6.41 0.13 -3.91
N ALA A 198 -7.30 1.10 -3.62
CA ALA A 198 -7.07 2.12 -2.61
C ALA A 198 -6.84 1.52 -1.21
N GLY A 199 -7.60 0.49 -0.85
CA GLY A 199 -7.46 -0.23 0.42
C GLY A 199 -6.13 -0.96 0.54
N ILE A 200 -5.70 -1.65 -0.52
CA ILE A 200 -4.38 -2.32 -0.56
C ILE A 200 -3.26 -1.28 -0.38
N PHE A 201 -3.32 -0.18 -1.11
CA PHE A 201 -2.32 0.89 -0.99
C PHE A 201 -2.31 1.52 0.40
N ALA A 202 -3.48 1.86 0.95
CA ALA A 202 -3.59 2.44 2.28
C ALA A 202 -3.05 1.50 3.36
N PHE A 203 -3.39 0.20 3.29
CA PHE A 203 -2.90 -0.81 4.21
C PHE A 203 -1.38 -0.99 4.11
N ALA A 204 -0.87 -1.24 2.92
CA ALA A 204 0.56 -1.47 2.70
C ALA A 204 1.39 -0.23 3.10
N TRP A 205 0.90 0.96 2.75
CA TRP A 205 1.56 2.21 3.10
C TRP A 205 1.59 2.42 4.62
N SER A 206 0.45 2.24 5.29
CA SER A 206 0.37 2.42 6.75
C SER A 206 1.20 1.39 7.50
N PHE A 207 1.17 0.12 7.07
CA PHE A 207 1.95 -0.96 7.69
C PHE A 207 3.46 -0.72 7.61
N ASN A 208 3.96 -0.22 6.47
CA ASN A 208 5.38 -0.06 6.20
C ASN A 208 5.92 1.34 6.54
N ASN A 209 5.08 2.24 7.05
CA ASN A 209 5.52 3.60 7.36
C ASN A 209 6.37 3.65 8.63
N PHE A 210 7.64 4.00 8.45
CA PHE A 210 8.59 4.19 9.55
C PHE A 210 8.54 5.61 10.09
N GLU A 211 8.64 6.61 9.22
CA GLU A 211 8.95 7.99 9.60
C GLU A 211 7.89 8.58 10.53
N ILE A 212 6.63 8.48 10.15
CA ILE A 212 5.54 9.02 10.97
C ILE A 212 5.38 8.22 12.26
N SER A 213 5.40 6.88 12.16
CA SER A 213 5.29 5.99 13.32
C SER A 213 6.38 6.25 14.35
N PHE A 214 7.62 6.49 13.92
CA PHE A 214 8.77 6.73 14.79
C PHE A 214 8.60 8.01 15.62
N PHE A 215 8.10 9.09 15.01
CA PHE A 215 7.93 10.37 15.71
C PHE A 215 6.64 10.45 16.52
N THR A 216 5.62 9.68 16.18
CA THR A 216 4.29 9.83 16.80
C THR A 216 3.85 8.65 17.65
N GLY A 217 4.65 7.57 17.73
CA GLY A 217 4.31 6.35 18.48
C GLY A 217 4.68 6.36 19.96
N GLY A 218 5.57 7.26 20.38
CA GLY A 218 6.08 7.27 21.76
C GLY A 218 6.81 5.96 22.08
N PHE A 219 6.33 5.24 23.08
CA PHE A 219 6.88 3.92 23.45
C PHE A 219 6.26 2.75 22.67
N GLU A 220 5.17 3.01 21.94
CA GLU A 220 4.52 2.00 21.12
C GLU A 220 5.25 1.83 19.79
N GLN A 221 5.69 0.58 19.53
CA GLN A 221 6.47 0.29 18.33
C GLN A 221 5.60 -0.40 17.28
N THR A 222 5.66 0.12 16.05
CA THR A 222 5.23 -0.58 14.85
C THR A 222 6.37 -1.44 14.31
N PHE A 223 6.09 -2.38 13.41
CA PHE A 223 7.11 -3.30 12.88
C PHE A 223 8.33 -2.58 12.26
N PRO A 224 8.18 -1.52 11.43
CA PRO A 224 9.34 -0.79 10.92
C PRO A 224 10.16 -0.11 12.02
N VAL A 225 9.51 0.38 13.09
CA VAL A 225 10.19 1.03 14.22
C VAL A 225 10.95 -0.01 15.05
N TRP A 226 10.37 -1.19 15.27
CA TRP A 226 11.05 -2.32 15.91
C TRP A 226 12.27 -2.77 15.11
N VAL A 227 12.13 -2.95 13.77
CA VAL A 227 13.26 -3.27 12.89
C VAL A 227 14.39 -2.28 13.05
N TYR A 228 14.08 -0.97 13.03
CA TYR A 228 15.07 0.07 13.22
C TYR A 228 15.76 -0.01 14.61
N GLY A 229 14.98 -0.29 15.66
CA GLY A 229 15.49 -0.48 17.01
C GLY A 229 16.49 -1.65 17.09
N VAL A 230 16.16 -2.81 16.52
CA VAL A 230 17.04 -3.98 16.49
C VAL A 230 18.29 -3.69 15.68
N LEU A 231 18.20 -3.06 14.51
CA LEU A 231 19.34 -2.69 13.68
C LEU A 231 20.32 -1.74 14.38
N ARG A 232 19.82 -0.90 15.29
CA ARG A 232 20.63 0.09 16.02
C ARG A 232 21.26 -0.46 17.30
N HIS A 233 20.58 -1.39 17.99
CA HIS A 233 20.93 -1.75 19.36
C HIS A 233 21.20 -3.24 19.57
N SER A 234 20.99 -4.07 18.57
CA SER A 234 21.14 -5.54 18.65
C SER A 234 22.01 -6.07 17.53
N SER A 235 22.72 -7.17 17.82
CA SER A 235 23.44 -7.94 16.80
C SER A 235 22.59 -9.04 16.14
N ASN A 236 21.28 -9.12 16.46
CA ASN A 236 20.41 -10.21 15.99
C ASN A 236 19.76 -9.92 14.64
N LEU A 237 20.59 -9.57 13.65
CA LEU A 237 20.16 -9.26 12.28
C LEU A 237 19.42 -10.39 11.57
N PRO A 238 19.78 -11.69 11.75
CA PRO A 238 19.08 -12.78 11.09
C PRO A 238 17.61 -12.91 11.49
N VAL A 239 17.25 -12.58 12.73
CA VAL A 239 15.85 -12.55 13.20
C VAL A 239 15.05 -11.48 12.46
N VAL A 240 15.64 -10.29 12.26
CA VAL A 240 15.02 -9.23 11.46
C VAL A 240 14.81 -9.66 10.02
N ASN A 241 15.82 -10.33 9.43
CA ASN A 241 15.71 -10.84 8.05
C ASN A 241 14.60 -11.89 7.94
N ALA A 242 14.49 -12.82 8.89
CA ALA A 242 13.45 -13.83 8.91
C ALA A 242 12.05 -13.20 9.08
N ALA A 243 11.87 -12.31 10.06
CA ALA A 243 10.62 -11.59 10.28
C ALA A 243 10.21 -10.78 9.04
N SER A 244 11.14 -10.00 8.46
CA SER A 244 10.89 -9.19 7.26
C SER A 244 10.55 -10.05 6.04
N THR A 245 11.18 -11.22 5.90
CA THR A 245 10.87 -12.17 4.81
C THR A 245 9.43 -12.70 4.92
N VAL A 246 9.00 -13.10 6.15
CA VAL A 246 7.63 -13.55 6.39
C VAL A 246 6.62 -12.43 6.08
N ILE A 247 6.88 -11.21 6.54
CA ILE A 247 5.99 -10.07 6.29
C ILE A 247 5.93 -9.73 4.80
N ALA A 248 7.07 -9.68 4.11
CA ALA A 248 7.11 -9.43 2.66
C ALA A 248 6.32 -10.49 1.89
N LEU A 249 6.50 -11.77 2.23
CA LEU A 249 5.75 -12.86 1.62
C LEU A 249 4.25 -12.75 1.90
N ALA A 250 3.87 -12.45 3.14
CA ALA A 250 2.46 -12.25 3.52
C ALA A 250 1.81 -11.10 2.74
N GLN A 251 2.52 -9.97 2.56
CA GLN A 251 2.03 -8.84 1.76
C GLN A 251 1.87 -9.21 0.28
N VAL A 252 2.83 -9.92 -0.31
CA VAL A 252 2.74 -10.42 -1.68
C VAL A 252 1.54 -11.35 -1.84
N LEU A 253 1.36 -12.31 -0.94
CA LEU A 253 0.22 -13.24 -0.95
C LEU A 253 -1.12 -12.50 -0.79
N LEU A 254 -1.18 -11.48 0.05
CA LEU A 254 -2.37 -10.65 0.23
C LEU A 254 -2.74 -9.93 -1.07
N VAL A 255 -1.77 -9.29 -1.74
CA VAL A 255 -2.00 -8.60 -3.02
C VAL A 255 -2.47 -9.56 -4.10
N PHE A 256 -1.79 -10.71 -4.25
CA PHE A 256 -2.19 -11.74 -5.22
C PHE A 256 -3.55 -12.34 -4.91
N GLY A 257 -3.85 -12.60 -3.63
CA GLY A 257 -5.14 -13.12 -3.18
C GLY A 257 -6.29 -12.16 -3.50
N LEU A 258 -6.12 -10.87 -3.22
CA LEU A 258 -7.09 -9.84 -3.54
C LEU A 258 -7.25 -9.67 -5.06
N TRP A 259 -6.16 -9.64 -5.81
CA TRP A 259 -6.20 -9.61 -7.28
C TRP A 259 -6.96 -10.79 -7.86
N TYR A 260 -6.66 -12.00 -7.39
CA TYR A 260 -7.33 -13.23 -7.84
C TYR A 260 -8.82 -13.21 -7.47
N GLY A 261 -9.16 -12.77 -6.27
CA GLY A 261 -10.55 -12.59 -5.84
C GLY A 261 -11.33 -11.62 -6.72
N MET A 262 -10.73 -10.45 -7.04
CA MET A 262 -11.32 -9.48 -7.97
C MET A 262 -11.54 -10.08 -9.37
N ARG A 263 -10.56 -10.82 -9.90
CA ARG A 263 -10.66 -11.51 -11.19
C ARG A 263 -11.82 -12.50 -11.22
N LEU A 264 -12.02 -13.27 -10.14
CA LEU A 264 -13.14 -14.21 -10.02
C LEU A 264 -14.50 -13.49 -10.00
N MET A 265 -14.59 -12.36 -9.29
CA MET A 265 -15.82 -11.55 -9.24
C MET A 265 -16.17 -10.96 -10.61
N THR A 266 -15.17 -10.45 -11.36
CA THR A 266 -15.36 -9.92 -12.71
C THR A 266 -15.84 -11.01 -13.68
N LYS A 267 -15.24 -12.20 -13.65
CA LYS A 267 -15.69 -13.34 -14.47
C LYS A 267 -17.14 -13.76 -14.17
N ARG A 268 -17.53 -13.77 -12.90
CA ARG A 268 -18.93 -14.10 -12.51
C ARG A 268 -19.95 -13.06 -13.00
N ARG A 269 -19.53 -11.83 -13.28
CA ARG A 269 -20.37 -10.76 -13.84
C ARG A 269 -20.39 -10.71 -15.37
N GLY A 270 -19.84 -11.72 -16.06
CA GLY A 270 -19.81 -11.79 -17.53
C GLY A 270 -18.70 -10.96 -18.19
N GLY A 271 -17.76 -10.45 -17.41
CA GLY A 271 -16.58 -9.73 -17.92
C GLY A 271 -15.52 -10.68 -18.48
N THR A 272 -14.71 -10.17 -19.42
CA THR A 272 -13.57 -10.89 -19.99
C THR A 272 -12.31 -10.73 -19.13
N ASP A 273 -11.31 -11.61 -19.34
CA ASP A 273 -10.00 -11.48 -18.66
C ASP A 273 -9.28 -10.14 -18.98
N ARG A 274 -9.63 -9.51 -20.13
CA ARG A 274 -9.13 -8.19 -20.51
C ARG A 274 -9.72 -7.10 -19.61
N ASP A 275 -11.00 -7.16 -19.30
CA ASP A 275 -11.67 -6.19 -18.42
C ASP A 275 -11.06 -6.23 -17.02
N ALA A 276 -10.72 -7.41 -16.51
CA ALA A 276 -10.04 -7.57 -15.22
C ALA A 276 -8.61 -6.98 -15.23
N ALA A 277 -7.87 -7.16 -16.32
CA ALA A 277 -6.52 -6.62 -16.48
C ALA A 277 -6.54 -5.08 -16.62
N GLU A 278 -7.48 -4.55 -17.41
CA GLU A 278 -7.66 -3.10 -17.61
C GLU A 278 -8.04 -2.39 -16.30
N LEU A 279 -8.86 -3.02 -15.46
CA LEU A 279 -9.21 -2.49 -14.12
C LEU A 279 -8.00 -2.38 -13.19
N VAL A 280 -7.03 -3.29 -13.30
CA VAL A 280 -5.82 -3.30 -12.44
C VAL A 280 -4.72 -2.41 -13.02
N THR A 281 -4.53 -2.41 -14.34
CA THR A 281 -3.42 -1.68 -14.98
C THR A 281 -3.76 -0.24 -15.34
N GLY A 282 -5.04 0.15 -15.28
CA GLY A 282 -5.48 1.49 -15.69
C GLY A 282 -5.28 1.77 -17.18
N ALA A 283 -4.95 0.76 -17.98
CA ALA A 283 -4.75 0.90 -19.41
C ALA A 283 -6.11 1.13 -20.08
N VAL A 284 -6.38 2.36 -20.44
CA VAL A 284 -7.52 2.76 -21.27
C VAL A 284 -7.05 2.81 -22.71
N ARG A 285 -7.88 2.30 -23.63
CA ARG A 285 -7.76 2.57 -25.07
C ARG A 285 -8.17 4.00 -25.39
#